data_0fbf361c23bf06e28954de494011b668
#
_entry.id   0fbf361c23bf06e28954de494011b668
#
_cell.length_a   1.000
_cell.length_b   1.000
_cell.length_c   1.000
_cell.angle_alpha   90.00
_cell.angle_beta   90.00
_cell.angle_gamma   90.00
#
_symmetry.space_group_name_H-M   'P 1'
#
loop_
_entity.id
_entity.type
_entity.pdbx_description
1 polymer ?
#
loop_
_entity_poly.entity_id
_entity_poly.type
_entity_poly.pdbx_seq_one_letter_code
_entity_poly.pdbx_strand_id
1 'polypeptide(L)'
;HRDLHSFPTRRSSDLKKKYLTPVASGKAVGAYSLTEPMSGSDAGTMRSRAVRKGDTYIINGRKSWVTSGPVAEYLVLFTMTDPDKKHRGITAFLIDAKKPGFVRSKKEPKLGIRASATSEILFEDYQVSIEDRLGEEGEGFKIAMAVLDAGRIGIGAQALGIAEAAYEASVQYAREREAFGQKIGDFQGIAFQLADMKTRIEAARLLIYNAALAKERSKKTGERFTLEASMAKLFASETAMFVAHAAVQIHGGIGYSKELPVERYFRDAKITEIYEGTSEIQRLVISRLELGLR
;
A
#
# COMPACT_ATOMS: atom_id res chain seq x y z
N HIS A 1 -14.35 24.99 -6.55
CA HIS A 1 -13.10 24.89 -5.77
C HIS A 1 -13.42 24.97 -4.29
N ARG A 2 -13.62 23.85 -3.62
CA ARG A 2 -13.57 23.81 -2.16
C ARG A 2 -12.33 23.04 -1.78
N ASP A 3 -11.38 23.78 -1.25
CA ASP A 3 -10.08 23.31 -0.78
C ASP A 3 -10.22 22.13 0.17
N LEU A 4 -9.47 21.06 -0.07
CA LEU A 4 -9.18 20.02 0.91
C LEU A 4 -8.45 20.60 2.16
N HIS A 5 -8.16 21.88 2.17
CA HIS A 5 -7.52 22.63 3.25
C HIS A 5 -8.49 23.33 4.22
N SER A 6 -9.81 23.31 3.97
CA SER A 6 -10.80 23.95 4.83
C SER A 6 -11.45 23.00 5.83
N PHE A 7 -10.66 22.17 6.52
CA PHE A 7 -11.11 21.69 7.82
C PHE A 7 -11.12 22.87 8.80
N PRO A 8 -12.09 22.92 9.74
CA PRO A 8 -12.07 23.95 10.79
C PRO A 8 -10.70 23.90 11.46
N THR A 9 -9.92 24.97 11.32
CA THR A 9 -8.48 25.02 11.62
C THR A 9 -8.13 24.56 13.04
N ARG A 10 -9.02 24.74 14.00
CA ARG A 10 -8.83 24.33 15.40
C ARG A 10 -8.90 22.82 15.57
N ARG A 11 -9.94 22.17 15.06
CA ARG A 11 -10.13 20.69 15.14
C ARG A 11 -9.01 19.93 14.42
N SER A 12 -8.58 20.40 13.25
CA SER A 12 -7.46 19.82 12.52
C SER A 12 -6.15 19.91 13.32
N SER A 13 -5.88 21.01 14.03
CA SER A 13 -4.68 21.15 14.86
C SER A 13 -4.67 20.18 16.04
N ASP A 14 -5.82 19.97 16.68
CA ASP A 14 -5.94 19.13 17.86
C ASP A 14 -5.79 17.63 17.49
N LEU A 15 -6.41 17.19 16.39
CA LEU A 15 -6.22 15.85 15.85
C LEU A 15 -4.76 15.59 15.45
N LYS A 16 -4.09 16.57 14.83
CA LYS A 16 -2.66 16.46 14.51
C LYS A 16 -1.81 16.30 15.75
N LYS A 17 -2.04 17.10 16.78
CA LYS A 17 -1.31 16.99 18.05
C LYS A 17 -1.54 15.64 18.72
N LYS A 18 -2.80 15.19 18.77
CA LYS A 18 -3.20 13.96 19.46
C LYS A 18 -2.68 12.69 18.76
N TYR A 19 -2.78 12.62 17.44
CA TYR A 19 -2.52 11.38 16.66
C TYR A 19 -1.27 11.47 15.80
N LEU A 20 -1.07 12.56 15.05
CA LEU A 20 0.03 12.64 14.08
C LEU A 20 1.37 12.91 14.75
N THR A 21 1.42 13.79 15.77
CA THR A 21 2.68 14.14 16.43
C THR A 21 3.38 12.94 17.08
N PRO A 22 2.69 12.06 17.85
CA PRO A 22 3.32 10.86 18.38
C PRO A 22 3.83 9.90 17.31
N VAL A 23 3.07 9.72 16.21
CA VAL A 23 3.48 8.84 15.10
C VAL A 23 4.68 9.43 14.36
N ALA A 24 4.65 10.73 14.03
CA ALA A 24 5.73 11.39 13.32
C ALA A 24 7.04 11.47 14.13
N SER A 25 6.96 11.50 15.46
CA SER A 25 8.11 11.46 16.37
C SER A 25 8.63 10.06 16.69
N GLY A 26 8.00 9.00 16.14
CA GLY A 26 8.35 7.61 16.43
C GLY A 26 7.95 7.10 17.82
N LYS A 27 7.16 7.88 18.57
CA LYS A 27 6.66 7.49 19.90
C LYS A 27 5.45 6.56 19.84
N ALA A 28 4.81 6.47 18.69
CA ALA A 28 3.66 5.60 18.44
C ALA A 28 3.71 5.03 17.01
N VAL A 29 3.11 3.86 16.83
CA VAL A 29 2.97 3.22 15.51
C VAL A 29 1.55 3.48 14.99
N GLY A 30 1.47 3.97 13.75
CA GLY A 30 0.21 4.16 13.03
C GLY A 30 -0.15 2.97 12.14
N ALA A 31 -1.45 2.79 11.87
CA ALA A 31 -1.95 1.84 10.89
C ALA A 31 -3.09 2.41 10.05
N TYR A 32 -3.33 1.79 8.89
CA TYR A 32 -4.42 2.08 7.97
C TYR A 32 -5.34 0.86 7.86
N SER A 33 -6.63 1.05 8.06
CA SER A 33 -7.56 -0.05 8.26
C SER A 33 -8.81 0.11 7.38
N LEU A 34 -8.72 -0.34 6.12
CA LEU A 34 -9.78 -0.24 5.12
C LEU A 34 -10.40 -1.61 4.82
N THR A 35 -9.55 -2.58 4.47
CA THR A 35 -9.93 -3.90 3.93
C THR A 35 -10.68 -4.75 4.94
N GLU A 36 -11.67 -5.50 4.46
CA GLU A 36 -12.43 -6.50 5.22
C GLU A 36 -12.35 -7.88 4.54
N PRO A 37 -12.71 -8.97 5.22
CA PRO A 37 -12.65 -10.31 4.63
C PRO A 37 -13.39 -10.44 3.28
N MET A 38 -14.50 -9.70 3.10
CA MET A 38 -15.33 -9.72 1.90
C MET A 38 -15.26 -8.43 1.07
N SER A 39 -14.36 -7.49 1.42
CA SER A 39 -14.24 -6.18 0.78
C SER A 39 -12.75 -5.79 0.68
N GLY A 40 -12.11 -6.27 -0.39
CA GLY A 40 -10.74 -5.92 -0.76
C GLY A 40 -10.72 -4.90 -1.89
N SER A 41 -10.66 -5.37 -3.14
CA SER A 41 -10.70 -4.50 -4.33
C SER A 41 -11.99 -3.70 -4.45
N ASP A 42 -13.11 -4.25 -4.00
CA ASP A 42 -14.39 -3.55 -3.86
C ASP A 42 -14.53 -2.93 -2.46
N ALA A 43 -13.67 -1.94 -2.16
CA ALA A 43 -13.63 -1.28 -0.86
C ALA A 43 -14.92 -0.50 -0.52
N GLY A 44 -15.77 -0.22 -1.52
CA GLY A 44 -17.04 0.48 -1.35
C GLY A 44 -18.15 -0.36 -0.66
N THR A 45 -17.97 -1.68 -0.55
CA THR A 45 -18.97 -2.63 -0.02
C THR A 45 -18.65 -3.13 1.39
N MET A 46 -17.84 -2.39 2.14
CA MET A 46 -17.48 -2.75 3.51
C MET A 46 -18.72 -2.91 4.42
N ARG A 47 -18.59 -3.79 5.41
CA ARG A 47 -19.69 -4.19 6.32
C ARG A 47 -19.49 -3.74 7.76
N SER A 48 -18.31 -3.36 8.18
CA SER A 48 -18.08 -2.76 9.51
C SER A 48 -18.96 -1.53 9.67
N ARG A 49 -19.65 -1.42 10.81
CA ARG A 49 -20.65 -0.39 11.08
C ARG A 49 -20.16 0.59 12.15
N ALA A 50 -20.51 1.86 11.97
CA ALA A 50 -20.44 2.87 13.02
C ALA A 50 -21.81 3.49 13.20
N VAL A 51 -22.44 3.24 14.34
CA VAL A 51 -23.78 3.75 14.68
C VAL A 51 -23.62 4.93 15.63
N ARG A 52 -24.15 6.08 15.24
CA ARG A 52 -24.08 7.29 16.07
C ARG A 52 -25.01 7.20 17.26
N LYS A 53 -24.51 7.55 18.46
CA LYS A 53 -25.25 7.72 19.72
C LYS A 53 -24.79 9.05 20.38
N GLY A 54 -25.57 10.09 20.14
CA GLY A 54 -25.20 11.44 20.61
C GLY A 54 -23.89 11.93 20.02
N ASP A 55 -22.90 12.19 20.87
CA ASP A 55 -21.56 12.65 20.49
C ASP A 55 -20.53 11.54 20.33
N THR A 56 -20.97 10.28 20.26
CA THR A 56 -20.14 9.11 20.05
C THR A 56 -20.66 8.23 18.92
N TYR A 57 -19.80 7.39 18.37
CA TYR A 57 -20.15 6.28 17.49
C TYR A 57 -19.79 4.96 18.19
N ILE A 58 -20.64 3.97 18.05
CA ILE A 58 -20.39 2.58 18.44
C ILE A 58 -19.96 1.84 17.18
N ILE A 59 -18.74 1.29 17.18
CA ILE A 59 -18.18 0.60 16.04
C ILE A 59 -18.15 -0.91 16.30
N ASN A 60 -18.71 -1.66 15.35
CA ASN A 60 -18.66 -3.11 15.31
C ASN A 60 -18.20 -3.57 13.92
N GLY A 61 -17.30 -4.57 13.87
CA GLY A 61 -16.85 -5.15 12.62
C GLY A 61 -15.45 -5.73 12.68
N ARG A 62 -14.98 -6.16 11.50
CA ARG A 62 -13.68 -6.80 11.34
C ARG A 62 -12.93 -6.17 10.18
N LYS A 63 -11.66 -5.88 10.40
CA LYS A 63 -10.72 -5.42 9.36
C LYS A 63 -9.61 -6.45 9.15
N SER A 64 -9.27 -6.72 7.90
CA SER A 64 -8.26 -7.71 7.53
C SER A 64 -7.04 -7.03 6.92
N TRP A 65 -5.90 -7.72 6.98
CA TRP A 65 -4.65 -7.30 6.37
C TRP A 65 -4.14 -5.94 6.87
N VAL A 66 -4.40 -5.63 8.15
CA VAL A 66 -3.96 -4.37 8.75
C VAL A 66 -2.47 -4.44 9.03
N THR A 67 -1.68 -3.77 8.19
CA THR A 67 -0.24 -3.60 8.39
C THR A 67 0.00 -2.83 9.69
N SER A 68 0.96 -3.30 10.46
CA SER A 68 1.25 -2.84 11.85
C SER A 68 0.11 -3.08 12.84
N GLY A 69 -1.00 -3.72 12.46
CA GLY A 69 -2.15 -3.99 13.34
C GLY A 69 -1.79 -4.60 14.71
N PRO A 70 -0.87 -5.58 14.80
CA PRO A 70 -0.45 -6.17 16.08
C PRO A 70 0.19 -5.17 17.05
N VAL A 71 0.80 -4.10 16.57
CA VAL A 71 1.61 -3.15 17.37
C VAL A 71 1.12 -1.70 17.26
N ALA A 72 0.17 -1.40 16.39
CA ALA A 72 -0.33 -0.05 16.19
C ALA A 72 -0.98 0.49 17.46
N GLU A 73 -0.70 1.77 17.77
CA GLU A 73 -1.35 2.51 18.84
C GLU A 73 -2.47 3.39 18.30
N TYR A 74 -2.32 3.87 17.08
CA TYR A 74 -3.32 4.68 16.39
C TYR A 74 -3.65 4.11 15.01
N LEU A 75 -4.91 4.21 14.60
CA LEU A 75 -5.35 3.76 13.28
C LEU A 75 -6.22 4.80 12.60
N VAL A 76 -6.13 4.87 11.27
CA VAL A 76 -7.19 5.45 10.45
C VAL A 76 -8.11 4.31 10.05
N LEU A 77 -9.36 4.37 10.53
CA LEU A 77 -10.37 3.33 10.31
C LEU A 77 -11.48 3.87 9.41
N PHE A 78 -11.90 3.07 8.44
CA PHE A 78 -13.04 3.35 7.58
C PHE A 78 -14.19 2.40 7.89
N THR A 79 -15.38 2.95 8.14
CA THR A 79 -16.58 2.16 8.46
C THR A 79 -17.82 2.74 7.80
N MET A 80 -18.84 1.94 7.65
CA MET A 80 -20.12 2.32 7.09
C MET A 80 -21.00 2.99 8.17
N THR A 81 -21.30 4.27 8.01
CA THR A 81 -22.26 5.01 8.85
C THR A 81 -23.66 5.04 8.23
N ASP A 82 -23.77 5.03 6.90
CA ASP A 82 -25.04 5.09 6.18
C ASP A 82 -25.02 4.12 4.97
N PRO A 83 -25.59 2.91 5.12
CA PRO A 83 -25.58 1.90 4.05
C PRO A 83 -26.34 2.30 2.79
N ASP A 84 -27.40 3.11 2.93
CA ASP A 84 -28.25 3.48 1.80
C ASP A 84 -27.52 4.37 0.81
N LYS A 85 -26.49 5.07 1.28
CA LYS A 85 -25.59 5.90 0.46
C LYS A 85 -24.43 5.12 -0.17
N LYS A 86 -24.33 3.79 0.03
CA LYS A 86 -23.26 2.94 -0.50
C LYS A 86 -21.87 3.52 -0.13
N HIS A 87 -20.92 3.60 -1.08
CA HIS A 87 -19.58 4.16 -0.81
C HIS A 87 -19.60 5.60 -0.25
N ARG A 88 -20.67 6.38 -0.51
CA ARG A 88 -20.86 7.73 0.07
C ARG A 88 -21.37 7.70 1.52
N GLY A 89 -21.66 6.55 2.07
CA GLY A 89 -21.97 6.36 3.48
C GLY A 89 -20.79 5.91 4.32
N ILE A 90 -19.58 5.83 3.75
CA ILE A 90 -18.37 5.46 4.47
C ILE A 90 -17.78 6.70 5.16
N THR A 91 -17.44 6.55 6.44
CA THR A 91 -16.85 7.60 7.28
C THR A 91 -15.49 7.14 7.82
N ALA A 92 -14.56 8.06 7.97
CA ALA A 92 -13.23 7.81 8.51
C ALA A 92 -13.12 8.26 9.97
N PHE A 93 -12.44 7.46 10.80
CA PHE A 93 -12.22 7.73 12.21
C PHE A 93 -10.75 7.52 12.59
N LEU A 94 -10.27 8.32 13.55
CA LEU A 94 -9.01 8.13 14.22
C LEU A 94 -9.23 7.28 15.48
N ILE A 95 -8.56 6.16 15.57
CA ILE A 95 -8.76 5.13 16.59
C ILE A 95 -7.56 5.11 17.54
N ASP A 96 -7.82 5.08 18.81
CA ASP A 96 -6.85 4.77 19.86
C ASP A 96 -6.98 3.30 20.23
N ALA A 97 -5.98 2.51 19.89
CA ALA A 97 -5.97 1.05 20.10
C ALA A 97 -5.86 0.62 21.57
N LYS A 98 -5.76 1.57 22.52
CA LYS A 98 -5.77 1.31 23.96
C LYS A 98 -7.16 1.27 24.55
N LYS A 99 -8.18 1.79 23.82
CA LYS A 99 -9.55 1.82 24.28
C LYS A 99 -10.20 0.43 24.27
N PRO A 100 -11.18 0.17 25.16
CA PRO A 100 -11.97 -1.07 25.14
C PRO A 100 -12.67 -1.29 23.79
N GLY A 101 -12.85 -2.57 23.43
CA GLY A 101 -13.49 -2.94 22.16
C GLY A 101 -12.55 -2.99 20.97
N PHE A 102 -11.26 -2.70 21.15
CA PHE A 102 -10.23 -2.91 20.14
C PHE A 102 -9.52 -4.25 20.38
N VAL A 103 -9.74 -5.23 19.49
CA VAL A 103 -9.23 -6.59 19.65
C VAL A 103 -8.24 -6.91 18.52
N ARG A 104 -7.02 -7.26 18.89
CA ARG A 104 -5.95 -7.68 17.96
C ARG A 104 -5.98 -9.18 17.75
N SER A 105 -6.00 -9.60 16.48
CA SER A 105 -5.82 -11.00 16.11
C SER A 105 -4.34 -11.37 16.02
N LYS A 106 -4.07 -12.66 15.85
CA LYS A 106 -2.72 -13.19 15.64
C LYS A 106 -2.12 -12.63 14.35
N LYS A 107 -0.78 -12.54 14.32
CA LYS A 107 -0.01 -12.14 13.12
C LYS A 107 -0.25 -13.16 12.00
N GLU A 108 -0.54 -12.64 10.80
CA GLU A 108 -0.73 -13.43 9.59
C GLU A 108 0.57 -14.10 9.12
N PRO A 109 0.55 -15.40 8.80
CA PRO A 109 1.66 -16.10 8.18
C PRO A 109 1.71 -15.77 6.68
N LYS A 110 2.54 -14.81 6.29
CA LYS A 110 2.61 -14.30 4.92
C LYS A 110 3.70 -14.98 4.08
N LEU A 111 3.52 -14.99 2.76
CA LEU A 111 4.51 -15.44 1.78
C LEU A 111 5.81 -14.62 1.88
N GLY A 112 5.70 -13.30 1.82
CA GLY A 112 6.80 -12.34 1.84
C GLY A 112 6.54 -11.19 2.81
N ILE A 113 7.45 -10.20 2.83
CA ILE A 113 7.44 -9.05 3.75
C ILE A 113 7.14 -9.49 5.19
N ARG A 114 7.78 -10.58 5.62
CA ARG A 114 7.47 -11.25 6.89
C ARG A 114 7.86 -10.43 8.11
N ALA A 115 8.80 -9.50 7.97
CA ALA A 115 9.21 -8.58 9.03
C ALA A 115 8.13 -7.55 9.36
N SER A 116 7.29 -7.17 8.37
CA SER A 116 6.15 -6.28 8.59
C SER A 116 4.99 -7.05 9.21
N ALA A 117 4.70 -6.78 10.48
CA ALA A 117 3.58 -7.42 11.18
C ALA A 117 2.24 -6.99 10.56
N THR A 118 1.37 -7.96 10.28
CA THR A 118 0.03 -7.75 9.71
C THR A 118 -0.95 -8.64 10.45
N SER A 119 -2.15 -8.16 10.77
CA SER A 119 -3.19 -8.96 11.41
C SER A 119 -4.58 -8.50 11.01
N GLU A 120 -5.57 -9.27 11.42
CA GLU A 120 -6.94 -8.78 11.54
C GLU A 120 -7.08 -7.92 12.79
N ILE A 121 -8.06 -7.01 12.77
CA ILE A 121 -8.52 -6.22 13.92
C ILE A 121 -10.03 -6.35 14.00
N LEU A 122 -10.52 -6.66 15.21
CA LEU A 122 -11.96 -6.67 15.48
C LEU A 122 -12.32 -5.45 16.32
N PHE A 123 -13.48 -4.92 16.06
CA PHE A 123 -14.12 -3.87 16.83
C PHE A 123 -15.40 -4.43 17.46
N GLU A 124 -15.48 -4.43 18.78
CA GLU A 124 -16.56 -4.98 19.59
C GLU A 124 -17.09 -3.89 20.51
N ASP A 125 -18.19 -3.26 20.09
CA ASP A 125 -18.78 -2.09 20.76
C ASP A 125 -17.76 -0.97 21.05
N TYR A 126 -16.78 -0.81 20.15
CA TYR A 126 -15.73 0.20 20.31
C TYR A 126 -16.31 1.62 20.21
N GLN A 127 -16.04 2.44 21.21
CA GLN A 127 -16.57 3.81 21.28
C GLN A 127 -15.55 4.83 20.77
N VAL A 128 -15.95 5.63 19.79
CA VAL A 128 -15.17 6.74 19.25
C VAL A 128 -15.96 8.05 19.33
N SER A 129 -15.33 9.12 19.80
CA SER A 129 -15.95 10.44 19.84
C SER A 129 -16.15 11.01 18.44
N ILE A 130 -17.19 11.82 18.26
CA ILE A 130 -17.37 12.65 17.06
C ILE A 130 -16.16 13.54 16.78
N GLU A 131 -15.42 13.93 17.83
CA GLU A 131 -14.19 14.71 17.73
C GLU A 131 -13.03 13.95 17.04
N ASP A 132 -13.05 12.63 17.11
CA ASP A 132 -12.04 11.77 16.49
C ASP A 132 -12.43 11.35 15.04
N ARG A 133 -13.53 11.90 14.48
CA ARG A 133 -13.92 11.72 13.09
C ARG A 133 -12.99 12.51 12.16
N LEU A 134 -12.49 11.90 11.12
CA LEU A 134 -11.68 12.52 10.08
C LEU A 134 -12.57 12.93 8.90
N GLY A 135 -12.72 14.22 8.67
CA GLY A 135 -13.66 14.76 7.69
C GLY A 135 -15.13 14.71 8.15
N GLU A 136 -16.06 14.89 7.23
CA GLU A 136 -17.48 14.79 7.50
C GLU A 136 -18.01 13.35 7.29
N GLU A 137 -19.23 13.07 7.80
CA GLU A 137 -19.87 11.78 7.50
C GLU A 137 -20.01 11.57 6.00
N GLY A 138 -19.67 10.37 5.51
CA GLY A 138 -19.73 10.04 4.10
C GLY A 138 -18.51 10.45 3.28
N GLU A 139 -17.54 11.17 3.83
CA GLU A 139 -16.31 11.53 3.13
C GLU A 139 -15.21 10.44 3.19
N GLY A 140 -15.41 9.40 4.00
CA GLY A 140 -14.37 8.38 4.25
C GLY A 140 -13.85 7.73 2.98
N PHE A 141 -14.71 7.39 2.02
CA PHE A 141 -14.26 6.78 0.77
C PHE A 141 -13.37 7.72 -0.06
N LYS A 142 -13.72 9.00 -0.13
CA LYS A 142 -12.90 10.02 -0.79
C LYS A 142 -11.53 10.16 -0.13
N ILE A 143 -11.50 10.17 1.21
CA ILE A 143 -10.25 10.22 1.99
C ILE A 143 -9.42 8.96 1.72
N ALA A 144 -10.04 7.77 1.72
CA ALA A 144 -9.35 6.51 1.43
C ALA A 144 -8.68 6.52 0.05
N MET A 145 -9.40 6.96 -0.99
CA MET A 145 -8.86 7.01 -2.36
C MET A 145 -7.70 8.01 -2.49
N ALA A 146 -7.80 9.18 -1.84
CA ALA A 146 -6.73 10.17 -1.85
C ALA A 146 -5.44 9.66 -1.16
N VAL A 147 -5.57 8.89 -0.09
CA VAL A 147 -4.43 8.23 0.57
C VAL A 147 -3.81 7.15 -0.32
N LEU A 148 -4.65 6.33 -0.98
CA LEU A 148 -4.20 5.28 -1.88
C LEU A 148 -3.47 5.83 -3.12
N ASP A 149 -3.89 6.97 -3.68
CA ASP A 149 -3.18 7.60 -4.80
C ASP A 149 -1.73 7.95 -4.42
N ALA A 150 -1.52 8.46 -3.22
CA ALA A 150 -0.17 8.73 -2.72
C ALA A 150 0.62 7.44 -2.38
N GLY A 151 -0.07 6.46 -1.82
CA GLY A 151 0.49 5.16 -1.45
C GLY A 151 1.01 4.37 -2.65
N ARG A 152 0.30 4.44 -3.80
CA ARG A 152 0.73 3.78 -5.06
C ARG A 152 2.14 4.18 -5.49
N ILE A 153 2.52 5.45 -5.34
CA ILE A 153 3.88 5.91 -5.62
C ILE A 153 4.88 5.23 -4.68
N GLY A 154 4.55 5.15 -3.39
CA GLY A 154 5.37 4.47 -2.38
C GLY A 154 5.57 2.99 -2.68
N ILE A 155 4.50 2.28 -3.06
CA ILE A 155 4.57 0.87 -3.46
C ILE A 155 5.37 0.68 -4.76
N GLY A 156 5.22 1.59 -5.72
CA GLY A 156 6.07 1.60 -6.91
C GLY A 156 7.55 1.72 -6.55
N ALA A 157 7.91 2.62 -5.63
CA ALA A 157 9.28 2.79 -5.16
C ALA A 157 9.80 1.56 -4.39
N GLN A 158 8.97 0.93 -3.56
CA GLN A 158 9.32 -0.32 -2.89
C GLN A 158 9.58 -1.46 -3.90
N ALA A 159 8.70 -1.62 -4.89
CA ALA A 159 8.86 -2.60 -5.95
C ALA A 159 10.17 -2.39 -6.74
N LEU A 160 10.46 -1.14 -7.09
CA LEU A 160 11.71 -0.77 -7.75
C LEU A 160 12.93 -1.16 -6.91
N GLY A 161 12.93 -0.87 -5.60
CA GLY A 161 14.04 -1.24 -4.72
C GLY A 161 14.27 -2.75 -4.62
N ILE A 162 13.18 -3.56 -4.62
CA ILE A 162 13.29 -5.02 -4.68
C ILE A 162 13.88 -5.48 -6.03
N ALA A 163 13.43 -4.88 -7.14
CA ALA A 163 13.95 -5.18 -8.46
C ALA A 163 15.43 -4.85 -8.58
N GLU A 164 15.87 -3.69 -8.07
CA GLU A 164 17.28 -3.31 -8.08
C GLU A 164 18.16 -4.26 -7.29
N ALA A 165 17.76 -4.59 -6.07
CA ALA A 165 18.50 -5.53 -5.23
C ALA A 165 18.64 -6.92 -5.88
N ALA A 166 17.56 -7.40 -6.53
CA ALA A 166 17.58 -8.67 -7.24
C ALA A 166 18.47 -8.62 -8.50
N TYR A 167 18.46 -7.50 -9.22
CA TYR A 167 19.31 -7.26 -10.38
C TYR A 167 20.80 -7.19 -10.00
N GLU A 168 21.14 -6.40 -8.99
CA GLU A 168 22.51 -6.24 -8.51
C GLU A 168 23.12 -7.58 -8.08
N ALA A 169 22.36 -8.36 -7.29
CA ALA A 169 22.76 -9.72 -6.91
C ALA A 169 23.01 -10.60 -8.13
N SER A 170 22.14 -10.52 -9.16
CA SER A 170 22.25 -11.29 -10.39
C SER A 170 23.49 -10.91 -11.23
N VAL A 171 23.78 -9.61 -11.33
CA VAL A 171 24.97 -9.11 -12.04
C VAL A 171 26.24 -9.59 -11.35
N GLN A 172 26.29 -9.49 -10.02
CA GLN A 172 27.45 -9.96 -9.26
C GLN A 172 27.65 -11.48 -9.46
N TYR A 173 26.59 -12.26 -9.28
CA TYR A 173 26.65 -13.71 -9.45
C TYR A 173 27.07 -14.13 -10.85
N ALA A 174 26.54 -13.45 -11.88
CA ALA A 174 26.87 -13.73 -13.27
C ALA A 174 28.36 -13.45 -13.62
N ARG A 175 29.00 -12.48 -12.94
CA ARG A 175 30.43 -12.15 -13.09
C ARG A 175 31.34 -13.14 -12.36
N GLU A 176 30.85 -13.79 -11.33
CA GLU A 176 31.67 -14.66 -10.47
C GLU A 176 31.49 -16.16 -10.79
N ARG A 177 30.25 -16.58 -11.05
CA ARG A 177 29.92 -17.99 -11.27
C ARG A 177 30.44 -18.50 -12.59
N GLU A 178 31.13 -19.64 -12.55
CA GLU A 178 31.62 -20.35 -13.72
C GLU A 178 30.78 -21.59 -14.03
N ALA A 179 30.54 -21.84 -15.31
CA ALA A 179 29.95 -23.05 -15.85
C ALA A 179 30.42 -23.25 -17.28
N PHE A 180 30.61 -24.51 -17.70
CA PHE A 180 31.05 -24.84 -19.04
C PHE A 180 32.35 -24.12 -19.47
N GLY A 181 33.26 -23.90 -18.55
CA GLY A 181 34.59 -23.32 -18.78
C GLY A 181 34.63 -21.78 -18.90
N GLN A 182 33.56 -21.08 -18.64
CA GLN A 182 33.50 -19.59 -18.68
C GLN A 182 32.57 -19.03 -17.62
N LYS A 183 32.59 -17.69 -17.42
CA LYS A 183 31.63 -17.00 -16.56
C LYS A 183 30.22 -17.12 -17.14
N ILE A 184 29.22 -17.31 -16.29
CA ILE A 184 27.84 -17.44 -16.81
C ILE A 184 27.33 -16.15 -17.45
N GLY A 185 27.87 -14.98 -17.09
CA GLY A 185 27.58 -13.70 -17.72
C GLY A 185 28.01 -13.60 -19.19
N ASP A 186 28.92 -14.45 -19.64
CA ASP A 186 29.40 -14.51 -21.06
C ASP A 186 28.42 -15.27 -21.97
N PHE A 187 27.46 -16.00 -21.39
CA PHE A 187 26.40 -16.64 -22.19
C PHE A 187 25.34 -15.60 -22.58
N GLN A 188 25.03 -15.49 -23.86
CA GLN A 188 24.05 -14.56 -24.41
C GLN A 188 22.69 -14.65 -23.70
N GLY A 189 22.25 -15.87 -23.35
CA GLY A 189 20.97 -16.07 -22.64
C GLY A 189 20.92 -15.36 -21.28
N ILE A 190 22.02 -15.32 -20.54
CA ILE A 190 22.14 -14.61 -19.28
C ILE A 190 22.33 -13.09 -19.52
N ALA A 191 23.20 -12.74 -20.46
CA ALA A 191 23.49 -11.32 -20.79
C ALA A 191 22.22 -10.59 -21.27
N PHE A 192 21.42 -11.20 -22.13
CA PHE A 192 20.15 -10.63 -22.62
C PHE A 192 19.13 -10.50 -21.50
N GLN A 193 19.03 -11.49 -20.63
CA GLN A 193 18.14 -11.43 -19.48
C GLN A 193 18.50 -10.26 -18.53
N LEU A 194 19.78 -10.06 -18.26
CA LEU A 194 20.28 -8.91 -17.49
C LEU A 194 19.97 -7.56 -18.17
N ALA A 195 20.10 -7.49 -19.50
CA ALA A 195 19.76 -6.29 -20.27
C ALA A 195 18.26 -5.96 -20.17
N ASP A 196 17.39 -6.97 -20.29
CA ASP A 196 15.93 -6.80 -20.13
C ASP A 196 15.56 -6.36 -18.72
N MET A 197 16.18 -6.97 -17.69
CA MET A 197 15.99 -6.57 -16.29
C MET A 197 16.34 -5.10 -16.09
N LYS A 198 17.51 -4.68 -16.56
CA LYS A 198 17.98 -3.29 -16.42
C LYS A 198 17.06 -2.30 -17.14
N THR A 199 16.66 -2.59 -18.36
CA THR A 199 15.77 -1.75 -19.16
C THR A 199 14.43 -1.51 -18.44
N ARG A 200 13.82 -2.58 -17.91
CA ARG A 200 12.56 -2.49 -17.16
C ARG A 200 12.71 -1.69 -15.86
N ILE A 201 13.80 -1.87 -15.13
CA ILE A 201 14.12 -1.10 -13.91
C ILE A 201 14.17 0.40 -14.21
N GLU A 202 14.89 0.81 -15.27
CA GLU A 202 14.99 2.22 -15.62
C GLU A 202 13.64 2.81 -16.09
N ALA A 203 12.87 2.07 -16.85
CA ALA A 203 11.52 2.49 -17.23
C ALA A 203 10.60 2.65 -16.00
N ALA A 204 10.65 1.71 -15.04
CA ALA A 204 9.91 1.79 -13.79
C ALA A 204 10.33 3.02 -12.97
N ARG A 205 11.64 3.30 -12.87
CA ARG A 205 12.18 4.47 -12.18
C ARG A 205 11.64 5.77 -12.75
N LEU A 206 11.65 5.92 -14.07
CA LEU A 206 11.15 7.12 -14.74
C LEU A 206 9.66 7.33 -14.50
N LEU A 207 8.85 6.27 -14.54
CA LEU A 207 7.42 6.34 -14.24
C LEU A 207 7.17 6.77 -12.79
N ILE A 208 7.94 6.25 -11.82
CA ILE A 208 7.81 6.62 -10.40
C ILE A 208 8.20 8.10 -10.21
N TYR A 209 9.28 8.56 -10.81
CA TYR A 209 9.67 9.97 -10.73
C TYR A 209 8.63 10.88 -11.36
N ASN A 210 8.08 10.52 -12.53
CA ASN A 210 6.99 11.26 -13.14
C ASN A 210 5.76 11.37 -12.22
N ALA A 211 5.37 10.26 -11.59
CA ALA A 211 4.26 10.25 -10.64
C ALA A 211 4.53 11.11 -9.39
N ALA A 212 5.76 11.09 -8.87
CA ALA A 212 6.17 11.93 -7.76
C ALA A 212 6.12 13.43 -8.12
N LEU A 213 6.60 13.81 -9.30
CA LEU A 213 6.53 15.18 -9.81
C LEU A 213 5.08 15.61 -10.06
N ALA A 214 4.22 14.72 -10.59
CA ALA A 214 2.80 14.99 -10.75
C ALA A 214 2.12 15.26 -9.39
N LYS A 215 2.43 14.47 -8.36
CA LYS A 215 1.99 14.71 -6.99
C LYS A 215 2.44 16.08 -6.45
N GLU A 216 3.69 16.48 -6.69
CA GLU A 216 4.16 17.81 -6.26
C GLU A 216 3.46 18.95 -7.01
N ARG A 217 3.22 18.79 -8.34
CA ARG A 217 2.44 19.74 -9.13
C ARG A 217 1.00 19.86 -8.61
N SER A 218 0.39 18.73 -8.25
CA SER A 218 -1.00 18.68 -7.78
C SER A 218 -1.25 19.56 -6.53
N LYS A 219 -0.25 19.78 -5.69
CA LYS A 219 -0.33 20.67 -4.54
C LYS A 219 -0.57 22.13 -4.94
N LYS A 220 -0.11 22.54 -6.11
CA LYS A 220 -0.22 23.89 -6.63
C LYS A 220 -1.41 24.06 -7.57
N THR A 221 -1.67 23.06 -8.41
CA THR A 221 -2.70 23.12 -9.46
C THR A 221 -4.05 22.57 -9.04
N GLY A 222 -4.09 21.72 -8.00
CA GLY A 222 -5.28 20.96 -7.63
C GLY A 222 -5.62 19.81 -8.59
N GLU A 223 -4.81 19.56 -9.62
CA GLU A 223 -4.99 18.46 -10.55
C GLU A 223 -4.74 17.11 -9.88
N ARG A 224 -5.41 16.08 -10.35
CA ARG A 224 -5.19 14.71 -9.84
C ARG A 224 -3.96 14.09 -10.50
N PHE A 225 -3.24 13.29 -9.73
CA PHE A 225 -2.09 12.49 -10.20
C PHE A 225 -2.39 10.97 -10.17
N THR A 226 -3.68 10.62 -10.15
CA THR A 226 -4.15 9.23 -10.05
C THR A 226 -3.67 8.37 -11.22
N LEU A 227 -3.63 8.94 -12.43
CA LEU A 227 -3.19 8.24 -13.64
C LEU A 227 -1.71 7.86 -13.54
N GLU A 228 -0.85 8.84 -13.27
CA GLU A 228 0.60 8.65 -13.17
C GLU A 228 0.96 7.69 -12.02
N ALA A 229 0.29 7.82 -10.87
CA ALA A 229 0.49 6.94 -9.73
C ALA A 229 0.09 5.48 -10.04
N SER A 230 -1.02 5.29 -10.78
CA SER A 230 -1.49 3.96 -11.18
C SER A 230 -0.56 3.31 -12.20
N MET A 231 -0.10 4.06 -13.22
CA MET A 231 0.88 3.56 -14.19
C MET A 231 2.20 3.19 -13.54
N ALA A 232 2.71 4.04 -12.65
CA ALA A 232 3.96 3.80 -11.93
C ALA A 232 3.88 2.53 -11.08
N LYS A 233 2.81 2.37 -10.29
CA LYS A 233 2.60 1.20 -9.44
C LYS A 233 2.46 -0.08 -10.25
N LEU A 234 1.65 -0.06 -11.29
CA LEU A 234 1.42 -1.20 -12.17
C LEU A 234 2.73 -1.69 -12.77
N PHE A 235 3.43 -0.81 -13.47
CA PHE A 235 4.65 -1.17 -14.18
C PHE A 235 5.77 -1.60 -13.23
N ALA A 236 5.98 -0.88 -12.12
CA ALA A 236 7.03 -1.19 -11.17
C ALA A 236 6.80 -2.53 -10.46
N SER A 237 5.56 -2.85 -10.06
CA SER A 237 5.26 -4.12 -9.39
C SER A 237 5.43 -5.34 -10.31
N GLU A 238 4.99 -5.25 -11.56
CA GLU A 238 5.20 -6.32 -12.56
C GLU A 238 6.68 -6.44 -12.95
N THR A 239 7.41 -5.32 -13.00
CA THR A 239 8.87 -5.33 -13.18
C THR A 239 9.56 -6.03 -12.02
N ALA A 240 9.17 -5.76 -10.77
CA ALA A 240 9.77 -6.41 -9.60
C ALA A 240 9.59 -7.93 -9.63
N MET A 241 8.41 -8.41 -10.02
CA MET A 241 8.17 -9.85 -10.18
C MET A 241 8.98 -10.45 -11.31
N PHE A 242 9.05 -9.77 -12.46
CA PHE A 242 9.87 -10.22 -13.59
C PHE A 242 11.35 -10.34 -13.20
N VAL A 243 11.90 -9.30 -12.58
CA VAL A 243 13.31 -9.24 -12.20
C VAL A 243 13.63 -10.25 -11.08
N ALA A 244 12.78 -10.35 -10.06
CA ALA A 244 12.99 -11.28 -8.96
C ALA A 244 12.89 -12.75 -9.42
N HIS A 245 11.97 -13.06 -10.35
CA HIS A 245 11.89 -14.38 -10.98
C HIS A 245 13.17 -14.71 -11.78
N ALA A 246 13.60 -13.78 -12.62
CA ALA A 246 14.81 -13.93 -13.40
C ALA A 246 16.06 -14.10 -12.50
N ALA A 247 16.13 -13.37 -11.40
CA ALA A 247 17.22 -13.48 -10.44
C ALA A 247 17.33 -14.89 -9.83
N VAL A 248 16.22 -15.49 -9.40
CA VAL A 248 16.22 -16.88 -8.91
C VAL A 248 16.72 -17.83 -10.00
N GLN A 249 16.26 -17.64 -11.25
CA GLN A 249 16.65 -18.48 -12.38
C GLN A 249 18.14 -18.36 -12.71
N ILE A 250 18.70 -17.13 -12.73
CA ILE A 250 20.14 -16.89 -12.98
C ILE A 250 21.02 -17.56 -11.93
N HIS A 251 20.58 -17.56 -10.66
CA HIS A 251 21.31 -18.21 -9.58
C HIS A 251 21.16 -19.75 -9.59
N GLY A 252 20.18 -20.30 -10.32
CA GLY A 252 19.95 -21.73 -10.36
C GLY A 252 19.58 -22.32 -8.99
N GLY A 253 20.07 -23.52 -8.67
CA GLY A 253 19.70 -24.22 -7.43
C GLY A 253 19.98 -23.44 -6.15
N ILE A 254 21.09 -22.69 -6.08
CA ILE A 254 21.41 -21.86 -4.91
C ILE A 254 20.44 -20.67 -4.76
N GLY A 255 19.90 -20.17 -5.87
CA GLY A 255 18.87 -19.12 -5.87
C GLY A 255 17.54 -19.57 -5.25
N TYR A 256 17.29 -20.89 -5.19
CA TYR A 256 16.11 -21.46 -4.55
C TYR A 256 16.31 -21.75 -3.06
N SER A 257 17.54 -21.64 -2.57
CA SER A 257 17.87 -21.82 -1.15
C SER A 257 17.84 -20.48 -0.39
N LYS A 258 17.75 -20.57 0.95
CA LYS A 258 17.76 -19.37 1.82
C LYS A 258 19.17 -18.80 2.05
N GLU A 259 20.20 -19.39 1.48
CA GLU A 259 21.58 -18.93 1.60
C GLU A 259 21.80 -17.57 0.92
N LEU A 260 21.10 -17.35 -0.22
CA LEU A 260 21.14 -16.10 -0.98
C LEU A 260 19.80 -15.38 -0.88
N PRO A 261 19.80 -14.04 -0.97
CA PRO A 261 18.61 -13.23 -0.72
C PRO A 261 17.57 -13.28 -1.86
N VAL A 262 17.90 -13.81 -3.04
CA VAL A 262 17.04 -13.73 -4.24
C VAL A 262 15.71 -14.46 -4.07
N GLU A 263 15.67 -15.57 -3.31
CA GLU A 263 14.41 -16.25 -2.98
C GLU A 263 13.48 -15.36 -2.15
N ARG A 264 14.06 -14.55 -1.24
CA ARG A 264 13.30 -13.58 -0.45
C ARG A 264 12.78 -12.45 -1.31
N TYR A 265 13.59 -11.91 -2.22
CA TYR A 265 13.15 -10.87 -3.15
C TYR A 265 11.97 -11.34 -4.00
N PHE A 266 11.98 -12.59 -4.47
CA PHE A 266 10.87 -13.20 -5.19
C PHE A 266 9.58 -13.23 -4.35
N ARG A 267 9.67 -13.69 -3.09
CA ARG A 267 8.51 -13.75 -2.20
C ARG A 267 8.00 -12.35 -1.81
N ASP A 268 8.91 -11.41 -1.60
CA ASP A 268 8.59 -10.05 -1.18
C ASP A 268 8.02 -9.22 -2.33
N ALA A 269 8.50 -9.42 -3.57
CA ALA A 269 7.99 -8.72 -4.75
C ALA A 269 6.49 -8.98 -4.99
N LYS A 270 6.01 -10.20 -4.73
CA LYS A 270 4.64 -10.60 -5.07
C LYS A 270 3.56 -9.72 -4.45
N ILE A 271 3.75 -9.25 -3.22
CA ILE A 271 2.75 -8.41 -2.55
C ILE A 271 2.56 -7.06 -3.27
N THR A 272 3.59 -6.56 -3.96
CA THR A 272 3.53 -5.26 -4.64
C THR A 272 2.53 -5.24 -5.80
N GLU A 273 2.19 -6.41 -6.37
CA GLU A 273 1.12 -6.54 -7.37
C GLU A 273 -0.28 -6.56 -6.75
N ILE A 274 -0.41 -6.81 -5.44
CA ILE A 274 -1.68 -7.11 -4.77
C ILE A 274 -2.20 -5.93 -3.96
N TYR A 275 -1.43 -5.44 -2.99
CA TYR A 275 -1.92 -4.40 -2.08
C TYR A 275 -1.93 -3.00 -2.70
N GLU A 276 -2.65 -2.08 -2.04
CA GLU A 276 -2.94 -0.71 -2.52
C GLU A 276 -3.56 -0.67 -3.94
N GLY A 277 -4.39 -1.67 -4.21
CA GLY A 277 -5.03 -1.93 -5.49
C GLY A 277 -4.23 -2.90 -6.34
N THR A 278 -4.83 -4.06 -6.67
CA THR A 278 -4.18 -5.08 -7.50
C THR A 278 -3.78 -4.53 -8.88
N SER A 279 -2.94 -5.25 -9.61
CA SER A 279 -2.58 -4.91 -11.00
C SER A 279 -3.83 -4.72 -11.89
N GLU A 280 -4.89 -5.50 -11.67
CA GLU A 280 -6.18 -5.38 -12.37
C GLU A 280 -6.89 -4.08 -11.99
N ILE A 281 -6.87 -3.70 -10.72
CA ILE A 281 -7.44 -2.42 -10.28
C ILE A 281 -6.68 -1.24 -10.86
N GLN A 282 -5.34 -1.31 -10.96
CA GLN A 282 -4.57 -0.26 -11.62
C GLN A 282 -4.97 -0.13 -13.10
N ARG A 283 -5.11 -1.26 -13.82
CA ARG A 283 -5.58 -1.27 -15.22
C ARG A 283 -6.98 -0.69 -15.35
N LEU A 284 -7.87 -1.03 -14.43
CA LEU A 284 -9.24 -0.48 -14.40
C LEU A 284 -9.22 1.04 -14.18
N VAL A 285 -8.39 1.54 -13.27
CA VAL A 285 -8.26 2.98 -13.00
C VAL A 285 -7.70 3.72 -14.23
N ILE A 286 -6.62 3.20 -14.82
CA ILE A 286 -5.99 3.76 -16.01
C ILE A 286 -7.00 3.82 -17.17
N SER A 287 -7.64 2.70 -17.49
CA SER A 287 -8.58 2.63 -18.61
C SER A 287 -9.79 3.55 -18.44
N ARG A 288 -10.34 3.66 -17.22
CA ARG A 288 -11.45 4.57 -16.94
C ARG A 288 -11.07 6.04 -17.14
N LEU A 289 -9.87 6.43 -16.71
CA LEU A 289 -9.38 7.79 -16.87
C LEU A 289 -9.12 8.12 -18.33
N GLU A 290 -8.49 7.23 -19.09
CA GLU A 290 -8.22 7.41 -20.53
C GLU A 290 -9.50 7.43 -21.38
N LEU A 291 -10.49 6.63 -21.01
CA LEU A 291 -11.77 6.57 -21.73
C LEU A 291 -12.80 7.59 -21.24
N GLY A 292 -12.48 8.39 -20.21
CA GLY A 292 -13.42 9.34 -19.60
C GLY A 292 -14.63 8.67 -18.95
N LEU A 293 -14.50 7.40 -18.53
CA LEU A 293 -15.56 6.64 -17.85
C LEU A 293 -15.64 7.01 -16.36
N ARG A 294 -16.88 7.11 -15.86
CA ARG A 294 -17.17 7.41 -14.44
C ARG A 294 -17.31 6.16 -13.58
#